data_48d918b6aea3acd28c301cbff6fcc16e
#
_entry.id   48d918b6aea3acd28c301cbff6fcc16e
#
_cell.length_a   1.000
_cell.length_b   1.000
_cell.length_c   1.000
_cell.angle_alpha   90.00
_cell.angle_beta   90.00
_cell.angle_gamma   90.00
#
_symmetry.space_group_name_H-M   'P 1'
#
loop_
_entity.id
_entity.type
_entity.pdbx_description
1 polymer ?
#
loop_
_entity_poly.entity_id
_entity_poly.type
_entity_poly.pdbx_seq_one_letter_code
_entity_poly.pdbx_strand_id
1 'polypeptide(L)'
;MKNHTRTFLYFHNLAQLSDEEISPHLEQLQKDYPNLQGSVYLRHHEGKKFISLEPLFPDSGEKKIAQKLADELKSLLKQKDKNQTSTL
;
A
#
# COMPACT_ATOMS: atom_id res chain seq x y z
N MET A 1 6.22 -2.97 -26.46
CA MET A 1 6.54 -3.17 -25.70
C MET A 1 6.04 -2.91 -24.62
N LYS A 2 5.97 -3.14 -23.86
CA LYS A 2 5.49 -3.03 -22.93
C LYS A 2 5.64 -2.30 -22.11
N ASN A 3 5.31 -1.72 -21.79
CA ASN A 3 5.60 -0.82 -21.05
C ASN A 3 4.82 -0.47 -19.94
N HIS A 4 3.97 -1.27 -19.43
CA HIS A 4 3.27 -1.07 -18.19
C HIS A 4 4.18 -1.47 -17.08
N THR A 5 4.59 -0.51 -16.30
CA THR A 5 5.34 -0.76 -15.10
C THR A 5 4.33 -0.93 -13.99
N ARG A 6 4.33 -2.10 -13.40
CA ARG A 6 3.42 -2.41 -12.30
C ARG A 6 4.26 -2.78 -11.09
N THR A 7 4.00 -2.12 -9.99
CA THR A 7 4.73 -2.38 -8.75
C THR A 7 3.78 -3.01 -7.74
N PHE A 8 4.23 -4.10 -7.14
CA PHE A 8 3.46 -4.77 -6.11
C PHE A 8 4.11 -4.54 -4.76
N LEU A 9 3.30 -4.15 -3.79
CA LEU A 9 3.75 -3.96 -2.43
C LEU A 9 3.21 -5.09 -1.58
N TYR A 10 4.11 -5.85 -0.97
CA TYR A 10 3.74 -6.94 -0.09
C TYR A 10 4.75 -7.04 1.04
N PHE A 11 4.27 -7.22 2.25
CA PHE A 11 5.13 -7.60 3.36
C PHE A 11 4.31 -8.50 4.28
N HIS A 12 5.05 -9.27 5.07
CA HIS A 12 4.48 -10.39 5.81
C HIS A 12 3.26 -10.01 6.67
N ASN A 13 3.32 -8.87 7.33
CA ASN A 13 2.30 -8.49 8.28
C ASN A 13 1.17 -7.66 7.68
N LEU A 14 1.18 -7.48 6.36
CA LEU A 14 0.17 -6.64 5.73
C LEU A 14 -1.25 -7.16 5.99
N ALA A 15 -1.40 -8.46 6.07
CA ALA A 15 -2.71 -9.07 6.29
C ALA A 15 -3.28 -8.75 7.67
N GLN A 16 -2.47 -8.26 8.59
CA GLN A 16 -2.95 -7.87 9.91
C GLN A 16 -3.73 -6.56 9.90
N LEU A 17 -3.62 -5.81 8.82
CA LEU A 17 -4.40 -4.60 8.62
C LEU A 17 -5.65 -4.94 7.83
N SER A 18 -6.79 -4.41 8.25
CA SER A 18 -8.02 -4.63 7.52
C SER A 18 -8.03 -3.75 6.26
N ASP A 19 -8.89 -4.11 5.32
CA ASP A 19 -9.05 -3.29 4.13
C ASP A 19 -9.46 -1.88 4.49
N GLU A 20 -10.28 -1.73 5.52
CA GLU A 20 -10.73 -0.42 5.97
C GLU A 20 -9.61 0.41 6.56
N GLU A 21 -8.64 -0.24 7.18
CA GLU A 21 -7.47 0.47 7.71
C GLU A 21 -6.52 0.89 6.60
N ILE A 22 -6.46 0.12 5.54
CA ILE A 22 -5.54 0.40 4.43
C ILE A 22 -6.11 1.46 3.48
N SER A 23 -7.41 1.43 3.23
CA SER A 23 -8.05 2.27 2.21
C SER A 23 -7.74 3.76 2.33
N PRO A 24 -7.79 4.37 3.53
CA PRO A 24 -7.50 5.80 3.61
C PRO A 24 -6.10 6.16 3.14
N HIS A 25 -5.15 5.27 3.36
CA HIS A 25 -3.78 5.50 2.91
C HIS A 25 -3.68 5.44 1.39
N LEU A 26 -4.45 4.53 0.77
CA LEU A 26 -4.47 4.43 -0.68
C LEU A 26 -5.13 5.66 -1.31
N GLU A 27 -6.18 6.15 -0.69
CA GLU A 27 -6.87 7.34 -1.17
C GLU A 27 -5.97 8.56 -1.08
N GLN A 28 -5.27 8.70 0.05
CA GLN A 28 -4.37 9.81 0.23
C GLN A 28 -3.21 9.76 -0.77
N LEU A 29 -2.72 8.57 -1.01
CA LEU A 29 -1.64 8.38 -1.97
C LEU A 29 -2.05 8.86 -3.36
N GLN A 30 -3.26 8.55 -3.76
CA GLN A 30 -3.75 8.95 -5.07
C GLN A 30 -3.98 10.45 -5.17
N LYS A 31 -4.29 11.10 -4.06
CA LYS A 31 -4.40 12.55 -4.04
C LYS A 31 -3.03 13.21 -4.14
N ASP A 32 -2.04 12.63 -3.47
CA ASP A 32 -0.69 13.18 -3.47
C ASP A 32 0.01 12.95 -4.81
N TYR A 33 -0.35 11.88 -5.49
CA TYR A 33 0.29 11.49 -6.75
C TYR A 33 -0.77 11.29 -7.83
N PRO A 34 -1.16 12.35 -8.50
CA PRO A 34 -2.26 12.25 -9.48
C PRO A 34 -2.04 11.24 -10.59
N ASN A 35 -0.78 10.94 -10.92
CA ASN A 35 -0.50 9.93 -11.94
C ASN A 35 -0.88 8.52 -11.50
N LEU A 36 -1.20 8.33 -10.23
CA LEU A 36 -1.67 7.04 -9.72
C LEU A 36 -3.18 7.02 -9.52
N GLN A 37 -3.86 8.09 -9.82
CA GLN A 37 -5.30 8.17 -9.57
C GLN A 37 -6.03 7.09 -10.36
N GLY A 38 -6.79 6.27 -9.67
CA GLY A 38 -7.50 5.15 -10.29
C GLY A 38 -6.61 3.96 -10.61
N SER A 39 -5.37 3.98 -10.17
CA SER A 39 -4.41 2.93 -10.52
C SER A 39 -3.76 2.30 -9.30
N VAL A 40 -4.35 2.44 -8.13
CA VAL A 40 -3.87 1.81 -6.91
C VAL A 40 -4.94 0.86 -6.42
N TYR A 41 -4.58 -0.41 -6.29
CA TYR A 41 -5.55 -1.44 -5.96
C TYR A 41 -5.08 -2.28 -4.80
N LEU A 42 -6.01 -2.57 -3.89
CA LEU A 42 -5.79 -3.56 -2.86
C LEU A 42 -6.32 -4.88 -3.40
N ARG A 43 -5.45 -5.87 -3.47
CA ARG A 43 -5.81 -7.16 -4.07
C ARG A 43 -5.63 -8.28 -3.06
N HIS A 44 -6.40 -9.34 -3.27
CA HIS A 44 -6.37 -10.53 -2.44
C HIS A 44 -6.07 -11.73 -3.30
N HIS A 45 -5.18 -12.60 -2.83
CA HIS A 45 -4.82 -13.80 -3.58
C HIS A 45 -4.37 -14.87 -2.59
N GLU A 46 -5.09 -15.98 -2.56
CA GLU A 46 -4.75 -17.13 -1.72
C GLU A 46 -4.55 -16.74 -0.26
N GLY A 47 -5.46 -15.93 0.26
CA GLY A 47 -5.41 -15.54 1.66
C GLY A 47 -4.41 -14.45 1.99
N LYS A 48 -3.68 -13.99 1.01
CA LYS A 48 -2.72 -12.91 1.18
C LYS A 48 -3.26 -11.65 0.54
N LYS A 49 -2.87 -10.50 1.08
CA LYS A 49 -3.25 -9.24 0.45
C LYS A 49 -1.98 -8.49 0.04
N PHE A 50 -2.10 -7.77 -1.04
CA PHE A 50 -1.01 -6.96 -1.54
C PHE A 50 -1.59 -5.74 -2.23
N ILE A 51 -0.75 -4.75 -2.47
CA ILE A 51 -1.17 -3.50 -3.10
C ILE A 51 -0.49 -3.40 -4.44
N SER A 52 -1.27 -3.09 -5.47
CA SER A 52 -0.78 -2.95 -6.83
C SER A 52 -0.81 -1.48 -7.21
N LEU A 53 0.32 -0.97 -7.70
CA LEU A 53 0.42 0.39 -8.20
C LEU A 53 0.71 0.32 -9.69
N GLU A 54 -0.17 0.92 -10.48
CA GLU A 54 -0.05 0.89 -11.94
C GLU A 54 -0.01 2.33 -12.46
N PRO A 55 1.15 2.99 -12.37
CA PRO A 55 1.21 4.40 -12.78
C PRO A 55 0.91 4.58 -14.26
N LEU A 56 0.37 5.73 -14.58
CA LEU A 56 0.02 6.07 -15.95
C LEU A 56 1.25 6.22 -16.84
N PHE A 57 2.36 6.63 -16.23
CA PHE A 57 3.58 6.89 -16.98
C PHE A 57 4.71 6.03 -16.43
N PRO A 58 5.53 5.45 -17.31
CA PRO A 58 6.72 4.74 -16.82
C PRO A 58 7.64 5.74 -16.11
N ASP A 59 8.45 5.23 -15.22
CA ASP A 59 9.44 6.02 -14.49
C ASP A 59 8.84 7.15 -13.66
N SER A 60 7.63 6.95 -13.15
CA SER A 60 7.01 7.96 -12.30
C SER A 60 7.35 7.79 -10.82
N GLY A 61 8.39 7.02 -10.53
CA GLY A 61 8.86 6.89 -9.16
C GLY A 61 8.01 5.96 -8.31
N GLU A 62 7.35 5.02 -8.93
CA GLU A 62 6.44 4.14 -8.21
C GLU A 62 7.13 3.33 -7.13
N LYS A 63 8.41 3.03 -7.29
CA LYS A 63 9.13 2.27 -6.25
C LYS A 63 9.30 3.09 -4.99
N LYS A 64 9.61 4.38 -5.14
CA LYS A 64 9.73 5.27 -3.98
C LYS A 64 8.38 5.49 -3.33
N ILE A 65 7.34 5.60 -4.15
CA ILE A 65 5.99 5.78 -3.65
C ILE A 65 5.56 4.53 -2.88
N ALA A 66 5.87 3.35 -3.42
CA ALA A 66 5.55 2.10 -2.74
C ALA A 66 6.28 1.99 -1.41
N GLN A 67 7.54 2.42 -1.37
CA GLN A 67 8.31 2.39 -0.13
C GLN A 67 7.71 3.31 0.92
N LYS A 68 7.30 4.50 0.50
CA LYS A 68 6.64 5.44 1.41
C LYS A 68 5.37 4.84 1.97
N LEU A 69 4.56 4.23 1.12
CA LEU A 69 3.32 3.60 1.56
C LEU A 69 3.62 2.45 2.52
N ALA A 70 4.64 1.64 2.21
CA ALA A 70 5.02 0.54 3.07
C ALA A 70 5.41 1.05 4.46
N ASP A 71 6.17 2.14 4.51
CA ASP A 71 6.60 2.71 5.78
C ASP A 71 5.40 3.19 6.59
N GLU A 72 4.43 3.80 5.95
CA GLU A 72 3.22 4.26 6.63
C GLU A 72 2.42 3.10 7.20
N LEU A 73 2.27 2.04 6.42
CA LEU A 73 1.49 0.89 6.86
C LEU A 73 2.21 0.13 7.95
N LYS A 74 3.53 0.04 7.89
CA LYS A 74 4.30 -0.60 8.94
C LYS A 74 4.24 0.20 10.23
N SER A 75 4.21 1.51 10.14
CA SER A 75 4.01 2.37 11.29
C SER A 75 2.66 2.10 11.94
N LEU A 76 1.63 1.96 11.13
CA LEU A 76 0.30 1.66 11.62
C LEU A 76 0.28 0.32 12.35
N LEU A 77 0.99 -0.67 11.82
CA LEU A 77 1.11 -1.96 12.48
C LEU A 77 1.78 -1.86 13.84
N LYS A 78 2.82 -1.04 13.94
CA LYS A 78 3.49 -0.83 15.22
C LYS A 78 2.55 -0.19 16.23
N GLN A 79 1.73 0.74 15.79
CA GLN A 79 0.76 1.37 16.68
C GLN A 79 -0.26 0.38 17.18
N LYS A 80 -0.71 -0.53 16.32
CA LYS A 80 -1.64 -1.57 16.73
C LYS A 80 -1.03 -2.49 17.78
N ASP A 81 0.22 -2.89 17.56
CA ASP A 81 0.91 -3.74 18.52
C ASP A 81 1.04 -3.05 19.87
N LYS A 82 1.40 -1.78 19.87
CA LYS A 82 1.49 -1.03 21.11
C LYS A 82 0.17 -0.95 21.84
N ASN A 83 -0.89 -0.69 21.10
CA ASN A 83 -2.21 -0.62 21.71
C ASN A 83 -2.61 -1.94 22.32
N GLN A 84 -2.33 -3.04 21.63
CA GLN A 84 -2.64 -4.36 22.17
C GLN A 84 -1.81 -4.65 23.42
N THR A 85 -0.55 -4.29 23.40
CA THR A 85 0.32 -4.52 24.54
C THR A 85 -0.09 -3.69 25.73
N SER A 86 -0.52 -2.47 25.49
CA SER A 86 -0.85 -1.56 26.57
C SER A 86 -2.13 -1.93 27.30
N THR A 87 -2.91 -2.83 26.75
CA THR A 87 -4.12 -3.29 27.43
C THR A 87 -3.83 -4.35 28.49
N LEU A 88 -2.63 -4.79 28.55
CA LEU A 88 -2.26 -5.75 29.57
C LEU A 88 -1.90 -5.04 30.85
#